data_bcc2a39d0da3ac7430441fd13248b433
#
_entry.id   bcc2a39d0da3ac7430441fd13248b433
#
_cell.length_a   1.000
_cell.length_b   1.000
_cell.length_c   1.000
_cell.angle_alpha   90.00
_cell.angle_beta   90.00
_cell.angle_gamma   90.00
#
_symmetry.space_group_name_H-M   'P 1'
#
loop_
_entity.id
_entity.type
_entity.pdbx_description
1 polymer ?
#
loop_
_entity_poly.entity_id
_entity_poly.type
_entity_poly.pdbx_seq_one_letter_code
_entity_poly.pdbx_strand_id
1 'polypeptide(L)'
;MELSWQIIQWNGPKRIALLLFAFFFTIPVVAKPSYRVVILVDDSYPPYSYLKDGELVGLYVDVVRQAADLISEKYIIELQPVPWKRGVDALRRGEDFALLPPYKNVQGRSFIWPYSEPLHEEVIQAFCNPNSSLLKIENTEYPLKPINVGINAGYLLFDQALNTALEQNKIKIWENKDTLSNILKLAKNRIDCYINDKWAILSGIKALKQSHPFVDLSQLQQDRIIFKRTAHIGYLKAPSEKFPFKDDFIKEMDAALKLVFERRTQIDSDGK
;
A
#
# COMPACT_ATOMS: atom_id res chain seq x y z
N MET A 1 -79.46 72.81 34.86
CA MET A 1 -78.06 72.71 35.19
C MET A 1 -77.57 71.33 34.67
N GLU A 2 -77.25 71.28 33.34
CA GLU A 2 -76.85 70.03 32.71
C GLU A 2 -75.42 70.19 32.22
N LEU A 3 -74.52 69.37 32.75
CA LEU A 3 -73.13 69.29 32.37
C LEU A 3 -72.94 68.29 31.21
N SER A 4 -72.68 68.81 30.03
CA SER A 4 -72.41 68.00 28.86
C SER A 4 -70.94 67.54 28.86
N TRP A 5 -70.67 66.27 28.85
CA TRP A 5 -69.39 65.67 28.68
C TRP A 5 -69.05 65.55 27.18
N GLN A 6 -68.05 66.26 26.69
CA GLN A 6 -67.48 66.07 25.35
C GLN A 6 -66.48 64.95 25.40
N ILE A 7 -66.77 63.92 24.60
CA ILE A 7 -65.79 62.81 24.34
C ILE A 7 -64.84 63.24 23.30
N ILE A 8 -63.54 63.38 23.67
CA ILE A 8 -62.44 63.60 22.74
C ILE A 8 -62.12 62.28 22.06
N GLN A 9 -62.38 62.16 20.75
CA GLN A 9 -61.97 61.05 19.93
C GLN A 9 -60.49 61.24 19.59
N TRP A 10 -59.62 60.32 20.06
CA TRP A 10 -58.23 60.30 19.77
C TRP A 10 -57.96 59.44 18.51
N ASN A 11 -57.71 60.10 17.38
CA ASN A 11 -57.30 59.45 16.13
C ASN A 11 -55.76 59.16 16.17
N GLY A 12 -55.38 57.99 16.70
CA GLY A 12 -54.02 57.52 16.62
C GLY A 12 -53.67 56.96 15.26
N PRO A 13 -52.44 57.13 14.75
CA PRO A 13 -52.04 56.64 13.44
C PRO A 13 -51.99 55.10 13.41
N LYS A 14 -52.59 54.50 12.39
CA LYS A 14 -52.54 53.06 12.12
C LYS A 14 -51.08 52.65 11.84
N ARG A 15 -50.43 52.02 12.83
CA ARG A 15 -49.14 51.37 12.64
C ARG A 15 -49.36 50.11 11.81
N ILE A 16 -49.02 50.17 10.51
CA ILE A 16 -48.92 49.01 9.64
C ILE A 16 -47.68 48.26 10.09
N ALA A 17 -47.85 47.16 10.84
CA ALA A 17 -46.78 46.22 11.17
C ALA A 17 -46.45 45.42 9.90
N LEU A 18 -45.36 45.80 9.21
CA LEU A 18 -44.83 45.04 8.06
C LEU A 18 -44.09 43.82 8.65
N LEU A 19 -44.81 42.68 8.73
CA LEU A 19 -44.21 41.37 9.00
C LEU A 19 -43.35 40.93 7.79
N LEU A 20 -42.06 41.25 7.81
CA LEU A 20 -41.05 40.65 6.92
C LEU A 20 -40.91 39.16 7.28
N PHE A 21 -41.66 38.32 6.56
CA PHE A 21 -41.50 36.87 6.61
C PHE A 21 -40.20 36.53 5.86
N ALA A 22 -39.07 36.45 6.60
CA ALA A 22 -37.82 35.97 6.07
C ALA A 22 -37.95 34.47 5.76
N PHE A 23 -38.27 34.17 4.52
CA PHE A 23 -38.27 32.80 3.98
C PHE A 23 -36.81 32.33 3.94
N PHE A 24 -36.35 31.68 5.03
CA PHE A 24 -35.09 30.94 5.01
C PHE A 24 -35.24 29.78 4.03
N PHE A 25 -34.78 30.01 2.79
CA PHE A 25 -34.53 28.92 1.84
C PHE A 25 -33.39 28.06 2.42
N THR A 26 -33.74 27.04 3.19
CA THR A 26 -32.82 25.96 3.52
C THR A 26 -32.58 25.17 2.23
N ILE A 27 -31.47 25.49 1.52
CA ILE A 27 -30.99 24.64 0.42
C ILE A 27 -30.61 23.31 1.07
N PRO A 28 -31.26 22.19 0.72
CA PRO A 28 -30.82 20.90 1.20
C PRO A 28 -29.39 20.66 0.67
N VAL A 29 -28.41 20.66 1.55
CA VAL A 29 -27.07 20.16 1.24
C VAL A 29 -27.26 18.66 1.01
N VAL A 30 -27.40 18.26 -0.25
CA VAL A 30 -27.36 16.86 -0.63
C VAL A 30 -25.92 16.42 -0.41
N ALA A 31 -25.67 15.76 0.72
CA ALA A 31 -24.38 15.11 0.97
C ALA A 31 -24.11 14.14 -0.19
N LYS A 32 -23.03 14.38 -0.96
CA LYS A 32 -22.58 13.42 -1.96
C LYS A 32 -22.33 12.09 -1.27
N PRO A 33 -22.82 10.96 -1.80
CA PRO A 33 -22.52 9.66 -1.21
C PRO A 33 -21.00 9.45 -1.22
N SER A 34 -20.40 9.26 -0.06
CA SER A 34 -19.00 8.87 0.05
C SER A 34 -18.91 7.36 -0.16
N TYR A 35 -18.03 6.94 -1.06
CA TYR A 35 -17.76 5.52 -1.29
C TYR A 35 -16.74 5.00 -0.28
N ARG A 36 -17.06 3.86 0.36
CA ARG A 36 -16.07 3.12 1.16
C ARG A 36 -15.24 2.25 0.22
N VAL A 37 -13.91 2.44 0.27
CA VAL A 37 -12.95 1.70 -0.55
C VAL A 37 -11.96 0.99 0.37
N VAL A 38 -11.91 -0.34 0.27
CA VAL A 38 -10.94 -1.17 1.00
C VAL A 38 -9.73 -1.40 0.11
N ILE A 39 -8.54 -1.15 0.66
CA ILE A 39 -7.26 -1.51 0.06
C ILE A 39 -6.62 -2.55 0.97
N LEU A 40 -6.47 -3.78 0.48
CA LEU A 40 -5.74 -4.83 1.20
C LEU A 40 -4.25 -4.48 1.21
N VAL A 41 -3.60 -4.61 2.37
CA VAL A 41 -2.21 -4.18 2.57
C VAL A 41 -1.41 -5.34 3.13
N ASP A 42 -0.24 -5.63 2.55
CA ASP A 42 0.71 -6.61 3.12
C ASP A 42 1.05 -6.22 4.56
N ASP A 43 0.75 -7.11 5.50
CA ASP A 43 0.90 -6.91 6.94
C ASP A 43 2.31 -7.23 7.47
N SER A 44 3.24 -7.62 6.59
CA SER A 44 4.52 -8.23 6.99
C SER A 44 5.71 -7.83 6.10
N TYR A 45 5.69 -6.61 5.56
CA TYR A 45 6.70 -6.08 4.65
C TYR A 45 7.39 -4.79 5.15
N PRO A 46 8.12 -4.83 6.30
CA PRO A 46 8.87 -3.67 6.77
C PRO A 46 10.06 -3.35 5.82
N PRO A 47 10.39 -2.06 5.61
CA PRO A 47 9.84 -0.87 6.27
C PRO A 47 8.61 -0.27 5.58
N TYR A 48 8.03 -0.94 4.58
CA TYR A 48 7.03 -0.39 3.67
C TYR A 48 5.59 -0.49 4.17
N SER A 49 5.17 -1.69 4.60
CA SER A 49 3.85 -1.94 5.18
C SER A 49 3.92 -3.12 6.14
N TYR A 50 3.58 -2.93 7.40
CA TYR A 50 3.64 -4.00 8.41
C TYR A 50 2.82 -3.65 9.65
N LEU A 51 2.49 -4.66 10.42
CA LEU A 51 1.88 -4.48 11.74
C LEU A 51 2.97 -4.25 12.80
N LYS A 52 2.83 -3.15 13.56
CA LYS A 52 3.61 -2.84 14.73
C LYS A 52 2.66 -2.58 15.88
N ASP A 53 2.76 -3.38 16.95
CA ASP A 53 1.88 -3.28 18.13
C ASP A 53 0.37 -3.31 17.79
N GLY A 54 0.02 -4.04 16.72
CA GLY A 54 -1.36 -4.15 16.22
C GLY A 54 -1.79 -3.05 15.26
N GLU A 55 -0.97 -2.02 15.04
CA GLU A 55 -1.24 -0.93 14.11
C GLU A 55 -0.52 -1.14 12.77
N LEU A 56 -1.22 -0.86 11.68
CA LEU A 56 -0.64 -0.89 10.35
C LEU A 56 0.19 0.37 10.12
N VAL A 57 1.48 0.20 9.87
CA VAL A 57 2.46 1.28 9.70
C VAL A 57 3.38 1.01 8.53
N GLY A 58 4.17 2.03 8.12
CA GLY A 58 5.23 1.92 7.12
C GLY A 58 5.14 2.96 6.03
N LEU A 59 6.22 3.06 5.24
CA LEU A 59 6.40 4.12 4.25
C LEU A 59 5.25 4.20 3.22
N TYR A 60 4.76 3.08 2.73
CA TYR A 60 3.64 3.05 1.78
C TYR A 60 2.31 3.36 2.46
N VAL A 61 2.13 2.88 3.70
CA VAL A 61 0.94 3.18 4.51
C VAL A 61 0.81 4.68 4.72
N ASP A 62 1.91 5.36 5.06
CA ASP A 62 1.93 6.80 5.30
C ASP A 62 1.66 7.61 4.02
N VAL A 63 2.21 7.17 2.88
CA VAL A 63 1.94 7.81 1.58
C VAL A 63 0.47 7.68 1.21
N VAL A 64 -0.07 6.46 1.30
CA VAL A 64 -1.46 6.20 0.90
C VAL A 64 -2.45 6.88 1.86
N ARG A 65 -2.16 6.96 3.17
CA ARG A 65 -2.99 7.74 4.11
C ARG A 65 -3.02 9.22 3.76
N GLN A 66 -1.85 9.84 3.48
CA GLN A 66 -1.79 11.25 3.07
C GLN A 66 -2.57 11.50 1.76
N ALA A 67 -2.51 10.58 0.80
CA ALA A 67 -3.31 10.67 -0.43
C ALA A 67 -4.81 10.48 -0.14
N ALA A 68 -5.17 9.55 0.74
CA ALA A 68 -6.54 9.31 1.18
C ALA A 68 -7.18 10.55 1.82
N ASP A 69 -6.42 11.28 2.66
CA ASP A 69 -6.89 12.50 3.31
C ASP A 69 -7.27 13.59 2.27
N LEU A 70 -6.53 13.67 1.16
CA LEU A 70 -6.79 14.64 0.09
C LEU A 70 -8.10 14.39 -0.68
N ILE A 71 -8.60 13.17 -0.66
CA ILE A 71 -9.84 12.76 -1.36
C ILE A 71 -10.95 12.30 -0.40
N SER A 72 -10.81 12.63 0.88
CA SER A 72 -11.71 12.19 1.98
C SER A 72 -13.14 12.72 1.87
N GLU A 73 -13.37 13.82 1.16
CA GLU A 73 -14.73 14.33 0.90
C GLU A 73 -15.58 13.36 0.04
N LYS A 74 -14.93 12.52 -0.78
CA LYS A 74 -15.58 11.64 -1.73
C LYS A 74 -15.41 10.17 -1.40
N TYR A 75 -14.27 9.78 -0.78
CA TYR A 75 -13.90 8.41 -0.51
C TYR A 75 -13.51 8.21 0.96
N ILE A 76 -14.07 7.18 1.59
CA ILE A 76 -13.64 6.67 2.90
C ILE A 76 -12.72 5.49 2.63
N ILE A 77 -11.42 5.68 2.78
CA ILE A 77 -10.43 4.65 2.45
C ILE A 77 -10.03 3.90 3.71
N GLU A 78 -10.16 2.58 3.64
CA GLU A 78 -9.75 1.67 4.69
C GLU A 78 -8.56 0.83 4.24
N LEU A 79 -7.43 0.94 4.95
CA LEU A 79 -6.25 0.10 4.74
C LEU A 79 -6.37 -1.13 5.63
N GLN A 80 -6.65 -2.28 5.02
CA GLN A 80 -6.87 -3.53 5.74
C GLN A 80 -5.63 -4.43 5.68
N PRO A 81 -4.95 -4.66 6.83
CA PRO A 81 -3.79 -5.54 6.88
C PRO A 81 -4.18 -7.00 6.62
N VAL A 82 -3.45 -7.66 5.72
CA VAL A 82 -3.62 -9.07 5.39
C VAL A 82 -2.28 -9.70 5.03
N PRO A 83 -2.08 -11.00 5.29
CA PRO A 83 -0.95 -11.72 4.73
C PRO A 83 -0.95 -11.63 3.19
N TRP A 84 0.21 -11.28 2.59
CA TRP A 84 0.34 -11.01 1.16
C TRP A 84 -0.38 -12.01 0.25
N LYS A 85 -0.10 -13.31 0.43
CA LYS A 85 -0.69 -14.37 -0.40
C LYS A 85 -2.22 -14.37 -0.33
N ARG A 86 -2.79 -14.08 0.86
CA ARG A 86 -4.24 -13.98 1.05
C ARG A 86 -4.81 -12.78 0.29
N GLY A 87 -4.15 -11.64 0.34
CA GLY A 87 -4.55 -10.44 -0.42
C GLY A 87 -4.54 -10.70 -1.93
N VAL A 88 -3.47 -11.32 -2.45
CA VAL A 88 -3.37 -11.71 -3.86
C VAL A 88 -4.50 -12.67 -4.26
N ASP A 89 -4.82 -13.66 -3.42
CA ASP A 89 -5.88 -14.64 -3.70
C ASP A 89 -7.27 -13.99 -3.63
N ALA A 90 -7.52 -13.07 -2.72
CA ALA A 90 -8.77 -12.32 -2.63
C ALA A 90 -9.03 -11.48 -3.90
N LEU A 91 -8.00 -10.74 -4.39
CA LEU A 91 -8.11 -10.04 -5.67
C LEU A 91 -8.35 -11.00 -6.83
N ARG A 92 -7.63 -12.14 -6.88
CA ARG A 92 -7.80 -13.12 -7.96
C ARG A 92 -9.23 -13.67 -8.03
N ARG A 93 -9.88 -13.88 -6.87
CA ARG A 93 -11.29 -14.30 -6.79
C ARG A 93 -12.27 -13.16 -7.03
N GLY A 94 -11.77 -11.91 -7.16
CA GLY A 94 -12.61 -10.73 -7.33
C GLY A 94 -13.40 -10.36 -6.07
N GLU A 95 -12.95 -10.76 -4.90
CA GLU A 95 -13.59 -10.45 -3.60
C GLU A 95 -13.32 -9.01 -3.19
N ASP A 96 -12.10 -8.52 -3.43
CA ASP A 96 -11.63 -7.20 -3.08
C ASP A 96 -11.21 -6.38 -4.30
N PHE A 97 -11.13 -5.05 -4.09
CA PHE A 97 -10.91 -4.08 -5.16
C PHE A 97 -9.44 -3.75 -5.41
N ALA A 98 -8.65 -3.59 -4.34
CA ALA A 98 -7.28 -3.07 -4.41
C ALA A 98 -6.33 -3.78 -3.46
N LEU A 99 -5.05 -3.83 -3.83
CA LEU A 99 -3.95 -4.46 -3.08
C LEU A 99 -2.72 -3.55 -3.06
N LEU A 100 -2.01 -3.51 -1.95
CA LEU A 100 -0.77 -2.76 -1.72
C LEU A 100 0.28 -3.69 -1.09
N PRO A 101 1.52 -3.75 -1.57
CA PRO A 101 2.15 -3.08 -2.69
C PRO A 101 2.57 -4.05 -3.82
N PRO A 102 1.76 -4.39 -4.81
CA PRO A 102 2.25 -5.21 -5.91
C PRO A 102 3.23 -4.45 -6.80
N TYR A 103 4.21 -5.16 -7.35
CA TYR A 103 4.95 -4.69 -8.52
C TYR A 103 4.09 -4.82 -9.77
N LYS A 104 4.29 -3.91 -10.72
CA LYS A 104 3.63 -4.01 -12.02
C LYS A 104 4.09 -5.27 -12.76
N ASN A 105 3.26 -6.31 -12.74
CA ASN A 105 3.54 -7.60 -13.36
C ASN A 105 2.29 -8.14 -14.06
N VAL A 106 2.05 -7.66 -15.28
CA VAL A 106 0.84 -8.00 -16.05
C VAL A 106 0.82 -9.48 -16.46
N GLN A 107 1.98 -10.10 -16.72
CA GLN A 107 2.06 -11.51 -17.13
C GLN A 107 1.79 -12.46 -15.96
N GLY A 108 2.40 -12.22 -14.81
CA GLY A 108 2.26 -13.08 -13.63
C GLY A 108 0.95 -12.86 -12.86
N ARG A 109 0.31 -11.68 -13.02
CA ARG A 109 -0.94 -11.30 -12.31
C ARG A 109 -1.89 -10.56 -13.23
N SER A 110 -2.36 -11.22 -14.27
CA SER A 110 -3.24 -10.62 -15.31
C SER A 110 -4.57 -10.09 -14.78
N PHE A 111 -4.97 -10.49 -13.56
CA PHE A 111 -6.16 -10.02 -12.87
C PHE A 111 -5.95 -8.67 -12.15
N ILE A 112 -4.72 -8.14 -12.08
CA ILE A 112 -4.40 -6.82 -11.53
C ILE A 112 -4.17 -5.84 -12.67
N TRP A 113 -5.07 -4.87 -12.83
CA TRP A 113 -4.99 -3.77 -13.78
C TRP A 113 -6.12 -2.77 -13.56
N PRO A 114 -5.86 -1.44 -13.61
CA PRO A 114 -4.55 -0.82 -13.74
C PRO A 114 -3.72 -0.87 -12.44
N TYR A 115 -2.59 -0.19 -12.47
CA TYR A 115 -1.75 0.10 -11.31
C TYR A 115 -1.74 1.60 -11.09
N SER A 116 -1.62 2.05 -9.83
CA SER A 116 -1.49 3.47 -9.48
C SER A 116 -0.20 4.08 -10.02
N GLU A 117 -0.03 5.38 -9.85
CA GLU A 117 1.28 6.02 -9.87
C GLU A 117 2.27 5.26 -8.97
N PRO A 118 3.58 5.22 -9.33
CA PRO A 118 4.59 4.49 -8.57
C PRO A 118 4.78 5.09 -7.18
N LEU A 119 4.86 4.23 -6.16
CA LEU A 119 5.12 4.64 -4.78
C LEU A 119 6.61 4.77 -4.49
N HIS A 120 7.41 3.81 -4.96
CA HIS A 120 8.86 3.76 -4.78
C HIS A 120 9.49 2.75 -5.74
N GLU A 121 10.75 3.01 -6.15
CA GLU A 121 11.56 2.01 -6.84
C GLU A 121 12.30 1.13 -5.83
N GLU A 122 12.08 -0.16 -5.90
CA GLU A 122 12.72 -1.17 -5.08
C GLU A 122 13.79 -1.93 -5.85
N VAL A 123 14.86 -2.32 -5.14
CA VAL A 123 15.99 -3.10 -5.68
C VAL A 123 15.87 -4.53 -5.17
N ILE A 124 15.41 -5.43 -6.02
CA ILE A 124 15.31 -6.84 -5.68
C ILE A 124 16.69 -7.48 -5.77
N GLN A 125 17.14 -7.98 -4.64
CA GLN A 125 18.49 -8.49 -4.46
C GLN A 125 18.50 -9.81 -3.69
N ALA A 126 19.43 -10.67 -4.03
CA ALA A 126 19.75 -11.86 -3.25
C ALA A 126 20.73 -11.51 -2.12
N PHE A 127 20.53 -12.14 -0.97
CA PHE A 127 21.50 -12.24 0.12
C PHE A 127 21.78 -13.71 0.35
N CYS A 128 23.05 -14.09 0.38
CA CYS A 128 23.44 -15.50 0.44
C CYS A 128 24.41 -15.76 1.59
N ASN A 129 24.54 -17.02 1.96
CA ASN A 129 25.58 -17.52 2.82
C ASN A 129 26.94 -17.53 2.07
N PRO A 130 28.10 -17.51 2.78
CA PRO A 130 29.42 -17.36 2.16
C PRO A 130 29.76 -18.38 1.05
N ASN A 131 29.19 -19.58 1.15
CA ASN A 131 29.48 -20.69 0.20
C ASN A 131 28.45 -20.81 -0.92
N SER A 132 27.55 -19.83 -1.06
CA SER A 132 26.45 -19.85 -2.01
C SER A 132 26.36 -18.52 -2.75
N SER A 133 26.07 -18.57 -4.04
CA SER A 133 25.94 -17.38 -4.87
C SER A 133 25.03 -17.64 -6.07
N LEU A 134 24.23 -16.65 -6.43
CA LEU A 134 23.39 -16.63 -7.62
C LEU A 134 23.99 -15.79 -8.76
N LEU A 135 25.19 -15.19 -8.56
CA LEU A 135 25.83 -14.28 -9.52
C LEU A 135 26.09 -14.93 -10.89
N LYS A 136 26.43 -16.21 -10.91
CA LYS A 136 26.78 -16.94 -12.13
C LYS A 136 25.90 -18.17 -12.36
N ILE A 137 24.68 -18.13 -11.85
CA ILE A 137 23.78 -19.31 -11.89
C ILE A 137 23.52 -19.80 -13.32
N GLU A 138 23.53 -18.91 -14.31
CA GLU A 138 23.36 -19.23 -15.73
C GLU A 138 24.49 -20.11 -16.26
N ASN A 139 25.73 -19.81 -15.86
CA ASN A 139 26.94 -20.45 -16.35
C ASN A 139 27.45 -21.56 -15.43
N THR A 140 26.74 -21.84 -14.34
CA THR A 140 27.13 -22.91 -13.42
C THR A 140 26.72 -24.24 -14.02
N GLU A 141 27.67 -25.12 -14.28
CA GLU A 141 27.41 -26.55 -14.49
C GLU A 141 26.62 -27.06 -13.27
N TYR A 142 25.85 -28.15 -13.45
CA TYR A 142 24.96 -28.65 -12.41
C TYR A 142 25.63 -28.63 -11.04
N PRO A 143 25.14 -27.81 -10.08
CA PRO A 143 25.69 -27.86 -8.74
C PRO A 143 25.46 -29.24 -8.15
N LEU A 144 26.39 -29.73 -7.34
CA LEU A 144 26.25 -31.03 -6.65
C LEU A 144 24.93 -31.12 -5.86
N LYS A 145 24.41 -29.98 -5.42
CA LYS A 145 23.09 -29.83 -4.80
C LYS A 145 22.44 -28.52 -5.26
N PRO A 146 21.12 -28.51 -5.52
CA PRO A 146 20.40 -27.27 -5.80
C PRO A 146 20.60 -26.23 -4.70
N ILE A 147 20.76 -24.96 -5.10
CA ILE A 147 20.78 -23.84 -4.17
C ILE A 147 19.37 -23.61 -3.63
N ASN A 148 19.19 -23.66 -2.32
CA ASN A 148 17.90 -23.42 -1.67
C ASN A 148 17.67 -21.91 -1.55
N VAL A 149 16.68 -21.39 -2.29
CA VAL A 149 16.36 -19.96 -2.35
C VAL A 149 15.07 -19.69 -1.59
N GLY A 150 15.15 -18.92 -0.52
CA GLY A 150 13.99 -18.43 0.22
C GLY A 150 13.35 -17.22 -0.46
N ILE A 151 12.03 -17.17 -0.42
CA ILE A 151 11.20 -16.01 -0.79
C ILE A 151 10.03 -15.87 0.18
N ASN A 152 9.43 -14.68 0.24
CA ASN A 152 8.15 -14.54 0.95
C ASN A 152 7.03 -15.21 0.15
N ALA A 153 6.10 -15.85 0.84
CA ALA A 153 5.03 -16.63 0.22
C ALA A 153 4.19 -15.78 -0.76
N GLY A 154 4.10 -16.26 -2.00
CA GLY A 154 3.36 -15.59 -3.07
C GLY A 154 4.09 -14.43 -3.74
N TYR A 155 5.37 -14.17 -3.43
CA TYR A 155 6.17 -13.17 -4.14
C TYR A 155 6.64 -13.73 -5.50
N LEU A 156 6.71 -12.86 -6.51
CA LEU A 156 7.18 -13.18 -7.87
C LEU A 156 8.46 -12.38 -8.15
N LEU A 157 9.60 -12.91 -7.71
CA LEU A 157 10.88 -12.19 -7.65
C LEU A 157 11.96 -12.74 -8.57
N PHE A 158 11.59 -13.57 -9.53
CA PHE A 158 12.54 -14.21 -10.42
C PHE A 158 12.57 -13.55 -11.81
N ASP A 159 13.77 -13.32 -12.30
CA ASP A 159 14.02 -13.00 -13.68
C ASP A 159 14.10 -14.26 -14.55
N GLN A 160 14.39 -14.11 -15.84
CA GLN A 160 14.49 -15.23 -16.77
C GLN A 160 15.57 -16.23 -16.36
N ALA A 161 16.72 -15.74 -15.91
CA ALA A 161 17.84 -16.61 -15.51
C ALA A 161 17.49 -17.51 -14.32
N LEU A 162 16.83 -16.95 -13.30
CA LEU A 162 16.38 -17.72 -12.13
C LEU A 162 15.25 -18.69 -12.48
N ASN A 163 14.33 -18.31 -13.39
CA ASN A 163 13.30 -19.22 -13.86
C ASN A 163 13.93 -20.40 -14.62
N THR A 164 14.90 -20.15 -15.52
CA THR A 164 15.64 -21.21 -16.21
C THR A 164 16.41 -22.08 -15.21
N ALA A 165 17.06 -21.49 -14.21
CA ALA A 165 17.77 -22.25 -13.18
C ALA A 165 16.83 -23.13 -12.35
N LEU A 166 15.59 -22.68 -12.10
CA LEU A 166 14.55 -23.48 -11.44
C LEU A 166 14.14 -24.68 -12.31
N GLU A 167 13.84 -24.44 -13.60
CA GLU A 167 13.49 -25.48 -14.56
C GLU A 167 14.59 -26.52 -14.69
N GLN A 168 15.86 -26.11 -14.62
CA GLN A 168 17.04 -26.96 -14.66
C GLN A 168 17.38 -27.60 -13.30
N ASN A 169 16.57 -27.45 -12.25
CA ASN A 169 16.83 -27.93 -10.90
C ASN A 169 18.18 -27.44 -10.29
N LYS A 170 18.72 -26.31 -10.76
CA LYS A 170 19.90 -25.68 -10.18
C LYS A 170 19.58 -24.92 -8.88
N ILE A 171 18.31 -24.48 -8.75
CA ILE A 171 17.77 -23.87 -7.55
C ILE A 171 16.50 -24.57 -7.10
N LYS A 172 16.19 -24.45 -5.79
CA LYS A 172 14.93 -24.90 -5.21
C LYS A 172 14.33 -23.76 -4.39
N ILE A 173 13.03 -23.47 -4.63
CA ILE A 173 12.32 -22.40 -3.96
C ILE A 173 11.76 -22.86 -2.62
N TRP A 174 11.92 -22.04 -1.58
CA TRP A 174 11.32 -22.19 -0.28
C TRP A 174 10.50 -20.94 0.04
N GLU A 175 9.19 -21.06 -0.06
CA GLU A 175 8.27 -20.03 0.42
C GLU A 175 8.22 -20.01 1.94
N ASN A 176 8.44 -18.84 2.53
CA ASN A 176 8.38 -18.62 3.97
C ASN A 176 7.42 -17.48 4.28
N LYS A 177 6.94 -17.43 5.52
CA LYS A 177 5.90 -16.50 5.94
C LYS A 177 6.27 -15.04 5.67
N ASP A 178 7.49 -14.63 6.04
CA ASP A 178 7.92 -13.24 6.07
C ASP A 178 9.44 -13.09 5.96
N THR A 179 9.90 -11.84 5.91
CA THR A 179 11.31 -11.46 5.84
C THR A 179 12.11 -11.99 7.03
N LEU A 180 11.60 -11.87 8.24
CA LEU A 180 12.33 -12.31 9.45
C LEU A 180 12.53 -13.82 9.47
N SER A 181 11.51 -14.59 9.07
CA SER A 181 11.59 -16.05 8.95
C SER A 181 12.64 -16.48 7.91
N ASN A 182 12.70 -15.78 6.78
CA ASN A 182 13.72 -16.03 5.74
C ASN A 182 15.13 -15.72 6.25
N ILE A 183 15.36 -14.57 6.87
CA ILE A 183 16.68 -14.19 7.39
C ILE A 183 17.14 -15.17 8.50
N LEU A 184 16.24 -15.59 9.40
CA LEU A 184 16.58 -16.61 10.41
C LEU A 184 16.93 -17.96 9.80
N LYS A 185 16.25 -18.39 8.74
CA LYS A 185 16.58 -19.62 8.03
C LYS A 185 17.90 -19.51 7.30
N LEU A 186 18.18 -18.34 6.67
CA LEU A 186 19.44 -18.06 6.02
C LEU A 186 20.60 -18.11 7.03
N ALA A 187 20.50 -17.40 8.17
CA ALA A 187 21.50 -17.39 9.22
C ALA A 187 21.74 -18.79 9.86
N LYS A 188 20.75 -19.66 9.83
CA LYS A 188 20.85 -21.05 10.30
C LYS A 188 21.21 -22.07 9.23
N ASN A 189 21.63 -21.62 8.04
CA ASN A 189 21.98 -22.44 6.87
C ASN A 189 20.85 -23.42 6.47
N ARG A 190 19.57 -23.05 6.70
CA ARG A 190 18.39 -23.84 6.28
C ARG A 190 17.95 -23.50 4.85
N ILE A 191 18.33 -22.32 4.38
CA ILE A 191 18.32 -21.89 2.99
C ILE A 191 19.68 -21.29 2.68
N ASP A 192 20.06 -21.28 1.41
CA ASP A 192 21.39 -20.85 0.95
C ASP A 192 21.38 -19.38 0.55
N CYS A 193 20.28 -18.90 -0.04
CA CYS A 193 20.04 -17.52 -0.41
C CYS A 193 18.62 -17.09 -0.06
N TYR A 194 18.42 -15.78 0.14
CA TYR A 194 17.12 -15.14 0.29
C TYR A 194 17.00 -13.99 -0.70
N ILE A 195 15.89 -13.93 -1.44
CA ILE A 195 15.61 -12.87 -2.40
C ILE A 195 14.45 -12.02 -1.90
N ASN A 196 14.67 -10.72 -1.80
CA ASN A 196 13.65 -9.72 -1.54
C ASN A 196 14.18 -8.33 -1.90
N ASP A 197 13.39 -7.28 -1.63
CA ASP A 197 13.90 -5.91 -1.66
C ASP A 197 15.07 -5.74 -0.69
N LYS A 198 16.10 -5.04 -1.16
CA LYS A 198 17.32 -4.80 -0.39
C LYS A 198 17.06 -4.14 0.96
N TRP A 199 16.21 -3.11 0.99
CA TRP A 199 15.92 -2.37 2.24
C TRP A 199 15.07 -3.19 3.19
N ALA A 200 14.16 -4.01 2.68
CA ALA A 200 13.39 -4.96 3.49
C ALA A 200 14.31 -5.97 4.17
N ILE A 201 15.30 -6.53 3.46
CA ILE A 201 16.29 -7.44 4.05
C ILE A 201 17.14 -6.73 5.09
N LEU A 202 17.70 -5.56 4.78
CA LEU A 202 18.54 -4.81 5.71
C LEU A 202 17.78 -4.37 6.97
N SER A 203 16.52 -3.96 6.82
CA SER A 203 15.62 -3.64 7.94
C SER A 203 15.36 -4.87 8.82
N GLY A 204 15.11 -6.03 8.19
CA GLY A 204 14.92 -7.29 8.90
C GLY A 204 16.19 -7.75 9.65
N ILE A 205 17.37 -7.60 9.04
CA ILE A 205 18.67 -7.88 9.71
C ILE A 205 18.83 -6.97 10.94
N LYS A 206 18.53 -5.67 10.80
CA LYS A 206 18.60 -4.72 11.93
C LYS A 206 17.64 -5.12 13.06
N ALA A 207 16.41 -5.48 12.74
CA ALA A 207 15.41 -5.90 13.71
C ALA A 207 15.82 -7.21 14.44
N LEU A 208 16.38 -8.17 13.69
CA LEU A 208 16.85 -9.45 14.27
C LEU A 208 18.06 -9.27 15.17
N LYS A 209 19.00 -8.37 14.85
CA LYS A 209 20.12 -8.05 15.75
C LYS A 209 19.66 -7.56 17.11
N GLN A 210 18.51 -6.86 17.17
CA GLN A 210 17.93 -6.35 18.41
C GLN A 210 17.17 -7.42 19.18
N SER A 211 16.34 -8.21 18.50
CA SER A 211 15.47 -9.20 19.11
C SER A 211 16.14 -10.57 19.36
N HIS A 212 17.17 -10.90 18.59
CA HIS A 212 17.89 -12.18 18.65
C HIS A 212 19.41 -11.97 18.64
N PRO A 213 20.00 -11.35 19.69
CA PRO A 213 21.40 -10.93 19.69
C PRO A 213 22.41 -12.09 19.60
N PHE A 214 21.96 -13.32 19.85
CA PHE A 214 22.82 -14.53 19.75
C PHE A 214 22.81 -15.17 18.36
N VAL A 215 22.03 -14.65 17.39
CA VAL A 215 22.05 -15.13 16.01
C VAL A 215 23.18 -14.41 15.26
N ASP A 216 24.12 -15.18 14.73
CA ASP A 216 25.17 -14.61 13.90
C ASP A 216 24.63 -14.25 12.51
N LEU A 217 24.54 -12.95 12.24
CA LEU A 217 24.10 -12.37 10.97
C LEU A 217 25.28 -11.76 10.18
N SER A 218 26.51 -11.86 10.70
CA SER A 218 27.72 -11.23 10.10
C SER A 218 28.13 -11.91 8.80
N GLN A 219 27.77 -13.17 8.64
CA GLN A 219 28.14 -13.97 7.47
C GLN A 219 27.25 -13.72 6.25
N LEU A 220 26.11 -13.03 6.41
CA LEU A 220 25.18 -12.79 5.31
C LEU A 220 25.75 -11.77 4.33
N GLN A 221 25.88 -12.16 3.07
CA GLN A 221 26.50 -11.35 2.03
C GLN A 221 25.46 -10.91 1.00
N GLN A 222 25.57 -9.64 0.58
CA GLN A 222 24.85 -9.17 -0.60
C GLN A 222 25.38 -9.91 -1.82
N ASP A 223 24.46 -10.41 -2.63
CA ASP A 223 24.77 -11.15 -3.83
C ASP A 223 24.12 -10.45 -5.05
N ARG A 224 23.60 -11.19 -5.99
CA ARG A 224 23.03 -10.72 -7.25
C ARG A 224 21.88 -9.74 -7.07
N ILE A 225 21.92 -8.61 -7.80
CA ILE A 225 20.73 -7.80 -8.06
C ILE A 225 19.93 -8.51 -9.16
N ILE A 226 18.67 -8.81 -8.88
CA ILE A 226 17.78 -9.52 -9.80
C ILE A 226 17.17 -8.52 -10.78
N PHE A 227 16.51 -7.48 -10.27
CA PHE A 227 15.95 -6.39 -11.04
C PHE A 227 15.61 -5.19 -10.13
N LYS A 228 15.24 -4.08 -10.76
CA LYS A 228 14.57 -2.96 -10.09
C LYS A 228 13.13 -2.86 -10.57
N ARG A 229 12.20 -2.57 -9.69
CA ARG A 229 10.78 -2.40 -10.00
C ARG A 229 10.12 -1.39 -9.08
N THR A 230 9.07 -0.78 -9.57
CA THR A 230 8.24 0.13 -8.77
C THR A 230 7.10 -0.61 -8.09
N ALA A 231 6.86 -0.25 -6.82
CA ALA A 231 5.69 -0.66 -6.06
C ALA A 231 4.51 0.27 -6.35
N HIS A 232 3.30 -0.26 -6.30
CA HIS A 232 2.07 0.44 -6.66
C HIS A 232 0.90 0.01 -5.77
N ILE A 233 -0.22 0.73 -5.85
CA ILE A 233 -1.53 0.15 -5.56
C ILE A 233 -1.96 -0.59 -6.82
N GLY A 234 -2.28 -1.87 -6.72
CA GLY A 234 -2.80 -2.66 -7.83
C GLY A 234 -4.31 -2.82 -7.71
N TYR A 235 -5.05 -2.59 -8.79
CA TYR A 235 -6.49 -2.66 -8.80
C TYR A 235 -7.01 -3.89 -9.54
N LEU A 236 -8.12 -4.44 -9.09
CA LEU A 236 -8.75 -5.59 -9.74
C LEU A 236 -9.16 -5.23 -11.18
N LYS A 237 -8.77 -6.08 -12.13
CA LYS A 237 -9.23 -6.01 -13.52
C LYS A 237 -10.63 -6.61 -13.63
N ALA A 238 -11.63 -5.93 -13.10
CA ALA A 238 -13.02 -6.35 -13.18
C ALA A 238 -13.87 -5.29 -13.90
N PRO A 239 -15.04 -5.68 -14.45
CA PRO A 239 -16.03 -4.73 -14.92
C PRO A 239 -16.44 -3.75 -13.82
N SER A 240 -16.74 -2.50 -14.21
CA SER A 240 -17.14 -1.42 -13.28
C SER A 240 -18.46 -1.69 -12.54
N GLU A 241 -19.24 -2.67 -12.94
CA GLU A 241 -20.52 -3.03 -12.30
C GLU A 241 -20.35 -3.42 -10.81
N LYS A 242 -19.27 -4.16 -10.49
CA LYS A 242 -18.98 -4.55 -9.09
C LYS A 242 -18.44 -3.39 -8.26
N PHE A 243 -17.66 -2.52 -8.88
CA PHE A 243 -17.04 -1.37 -8.24
C PHE A 243 -17.29 -0.10 -9.06
N PRO A 244 -18.50 0.48 -8.99
CA PRO A 244 -18.92 1.59 -9.86
C PRO A 244 -18.08 2.86 -9.70
N PHE A 245 -17.36 2.98 -8.58
CA PHE A 245 -16.43 4.08 -8.28
C PHE A 245 -15.03 3.89 -8.90
N LYS A 246 -14.73 2.73 -9.48
CA LYS A 246 -13.36 2.29 -9.83
C LYS A 246 -12.58 3.33 -10.62
N ASP A 247 -13.08 3.73 -11.79
CA ASP A 247 -12.32 4.58 -12.72
C ASP A 247 -12.09 5.98 -12.16
N ASP A 248 -13.08 6.52 -11.48
CA ASP A 248 -13.00 7.79 -10.81
C ASP A 248 -12.08 7.73 -9.58
N PHE A 249 -12.19 6.68 -8.76
CA PHE A 249 -11.31 6.48 -7.61
C PHE A 249 -9.84 6.39 -8.01
N ILE A 250 -9.51 5.63 -9.06
CA ILE A 250 -8.14 5.47 -9.54
C ILE A 250 -7.57 6.84 -9.97
N LYS A 251 -8.36 7.61 -10.73
CA LYS A 251 -7.95 8.95 -11.17
C LYS A 251 -7.69 9.91 -10.00
N GLU A 252 -8.60 9.94 -9.02
CA GLU A 252 -8.47 10.80 -7.85
C GLU A 252 -7.29 10.36 -6.95
N MET A 253 -7.10 9.06 -6.75
CA MET A 253 -5.97 8.52 -5.99
C MET A 253 -4.63 8.83 -6.66
N ASP A 254 -4.52 8.68 -7.99
CA ASP A 254 -3.29 9.00 -8.72
C ASP A 254 -2.96 10.49 -8.65
N ALA A 255 -3.97 11.36 -8.77
CA ALA A 255 -3.78 12.80 -8.60
C ALA A 255 -3.33 13.15 -7.16
N ALA A 256 -3.92 12.51 -6.16
CA ALA A 256 -3.55 12.70 -4.76
C ALA A 256 -2.13 12.20 -4.47
N LEU A 257 -1.73 11.03 -4.99
CA LEU A 257 -0.36 10.51 -4.85
C LEU A 257 0.67 11.46 -5.44
N LYS A 258 0.43 12.02 -6.64
CA LYS A 258 1.31 13.03 -7.26
C LYS A 258 1.52 14.24 -6.34
N LEU A 259 0.43 14.79 -5.79
CA LEU A 259 0.51 15.92 -4.87
C LEU A 259 1.29 15.59 -3.58
N VAL A 260 1.14 14.39 -3.04
CA VAL A 260 1.91 13.94 -1.87
C VAL A 260 3.40 13.89 -2.19
N PHE A 261 3.80 13.36 -3.36
CA PHE A 261 5.21 13.28 -3.76
C PHE A 261 5.81 14.67 -4.05
N GLU A 262 5.08 15.54 -4.72
CA GLU A 262 5.51 16.93 -4.98
C GLU A 262 5.80 17.68 -3.67
N ARG A 263 4.90 17.59 -2.67
CA ARG A 263 5.09 18.19 -1.35
C ARG A 263 6.31 17.62 -0.62
N ARG A 264 6.56 16.33 -0.69
CA ARG A 264 7.74 15.70 -0.06
C ARG A 264 9.03 16.18 -0.71
N THR A 265 9.08 16.27 -2.04
CA THR A 265 10.24 16.78 -2.77
C THR A 265 10.55 18.24 -2.44
N GLN A 266 9.53 19.08 -2.26
CA GLN A 266 9.69 20.47 -1.83
C GLN A 266 10.30 20.58 -0.42
N ILE A 267 9.77 19.80 0.55
CA ILE A 267 10.29 19.80 1.92
C ILE A 267 11.76 19.38 1.95
N ASP A 268 12.15 18.36 1.18
CA ASP A 268 13.52 17.88 1.09
C ASP A 268 14.45 18.91 0.41
N SER A 269 13.94 19.77 -0.47
CA SER A 269 14.71 20.84 -1.11
C SER A 269 14.89 22.07 -0.20
N ASP A 270 13.86 22.40 0.57
CA ASP A 270 13.85 23.58 1.46
C ASP A 270 14.58 23.31 2.81
N GLY A 271 14.82 22.04 3.13
CA GLY A 271 15.53 21.61 4.34
C GLY A 271 17.06 21.46 4.16
N LYS A 272 17.59 21.76 2.95
CA LYS A 272 19.03 21.78 2.65
C LYS A 272 19.54 23.21 2.61
#